data_8fce17db490aa8c86cd9bd4d18eb2b78
#
_entry.id   8fce17db490aa8c86cd9bd4d18eb2b78
#
_cell.length_a   1.000
_cell.length_b   1.000
_cell.length_c   1.000
_cell.angle_alpha   90.00
_cell.angle_beta   90.00
_cell.angle_gamma   90.00
#
_symmetry.space_group_name_H-M   'P 1'
#
loop_
_entity.id
_entity.type
_entity.pdbx_description
1 polymer ?
#
loop_
_entity_poly.entity_id
_entity_poly.type
_entity_poly.pdbx_seq_one_letter_code
_entity_poly.pdbx_strand_id
1 'polypeptide(L)'
;MTNHRTKLATALAVVLLAGAGSVCGGAAAAPGQDSRFLLMGGTASGDVAVLRIAGDGGLSAVAGSPFRAGLGVLSVATANGSRNVYVTQVGSQRVTGYHLGNDGTPRPIPGGEVAISGGPVVTSILTPDGSLLFVGAGGAPGRLSTFAVAADGALTFLRETTVAGFAVFPMVTVDPDGRFLRFTSAADSAIHSYAIGAGGELTSLGDPVPGGRLPVNPGYTPDGRFVYVSNEQGSNVSGFAIGDDGRLTPTPGSPYATGGMPHAAEVTADGRRVYIPEVAGAAVAGFSIGDDGALSPLPGSPYRAPDGSFPGLVKLADDERHLYVADCLPATLTTKVHTFDVAADGSLSRSALPSVDTGTIFGDGPILVKTP
;
A
#
# COMPACT_ATOMS: atom_id res chain seq x y z
N MET A 1 -17.62 12.60 44.74
CA MET A 1 -16.93 11.45 44.19
C MET A 1 -17.62 11.06 42.90
N THR A 2 -17.22 11.65 41.79
CA THR A 2 -17.89 11.53 40.47
C THR A 2 -16.93 10.83 39.49
N ASN A 3 -17.38 9.66 39.08
CA ASN A 3 -16.73 8.81 38.10
C ASN A 3 -16.79 9.45 36.70
N HIS A 4 -15.68 9.82 36.12
CA HIS A 4 -15.56 10.08 34.69
C HIS A 4 -14.96 8.85 33.98
N ARG A 5 -15.83 8.02 33.44
CA ARG A 5 -15.49 7.05 32.40
C ARG A 5 -15.66 7.73 31.04
N THR A 6 -14.56 8.08 30.41
CA THR A 6 -14.55 8.58 29.05
C THR A 6 -14.80 7.42 28.09
N LYS A 7 -15.96 7.41 27.45
CA LYS A 7 -16.27 6.49 26.35
C LYS A 7 -15.69 7.06 25.09
N LEU A 8 -14.69 6.40 24.48
CA LEU A 8 -14.36 6.58 23.08
C LEU A 8 -15.52 5.98 22.24
N ALA A 9 -16.37 6.85 21.74
CA ALA A 9 -17.38 6.47 20.76
C ALA A 9 -16.75 6.59 19.36
N THR A 10 -16.55 5.44 18.71
CA THR A 10 -16.24 5.37 17.30
C THR A 10 -17.53 5.68 16.53
N ALA A 11 -17.64 6.91 16.03
CA ALA A 11 -18.76 7.28 15.16
C ALA A 11 -18.40 6.94 13.71
N LEU A 12 -18.84 5.77 13.24
CA LEU A 12 -18.92 5.46 11.82
C LEU A 12 -20.28 5.95 11.33
N ALA A 13 -20.35 7.19 10.86
CA ALA A 13 -21.56 7.72 10.23
C ALA A 13 -21.57 7.35 8.75
N VAL A 14 -22.43 6.43 8.37
CA VAL A 14 -22.74 6.12 6.96
C VAL A 14 -23.78 7.10 6.47
N VAL A 15 -23.41 7.97 5.53
CA VAL A 15 -24.36 8.81 4.77
C VAL A 15 -24.44 8.27 3.35
N LEU A 16 -25.61 7.73 3.01
CA LEU A 16 -25.98 7.37 1.65
C LEU A 16 -26.51 8.62 0.91
N LEU A 17 -25.82 9.07 -0.11
CA LEU A 17 -26.35 10.01 -1.10
C LEU A 17 -26.03 9.48 -2.50
N ALA A 18 -27.10 9.22 -3.26
CA ALA A 18 -27.02 8.83 -4.66
C ALA A 18 -26.75 10.08 -5.51
N GLY A 19 -25.65 10.08 -6.24
CA GLY A 19 -25.28 11.11 -7.21
C GLY A 19 -25.14 10.52 -8.60
N ALA A 20 -25.90 11.00 -9.55
CA ALA A 20 -25.84 10.62 -10.95
C ALA A 20 -24.58 11.20 -11.59
N GLY A 21 -23.67 10.34 -12.08
CA GLY A 21 -22.45 10.72 -12.76
C GLY A 21 -22.62 10.76 -14.27
N SER A 22 -22.17 11.85 -14.88
CA SER A 22 -22.07 12.03 -16.34
C SER A 22 -20.92 11.18 -16.91
N VAL A 23 -21.21 10.41 -17.93
CA VAL A 23 -20.26 9.58 -18.67
C VAL A 23 -19.52 10.44 -19.69
N CYS A 24 -18.23 10.71 -19.49
CA CYS A 24 -17.32 11.16 -20.55
C CYS A 24 -16.74 9.94 -21.26
N GLY A 25 -16.99 9.80 -22.55
CA GLY A 25 -16.49 8.72 -23.39
C GLY A 25 -14.96 8.80 -23.56
N GLY A 26 -14.25 7.80 -23.05
CA GLY A 26 -12.81 7.61 -23.28
C GLY A 26 -12.56 6.91 -24.61
N ALA A 27 -11.59 7.40 -25.39
CA ALA A 27 -11.13 6.77 -26.63
C ALA A 27 -10.49 5.40 -26.34
N ALA A 28 -10.86 4.38 -27.12
CA ALA A 28 -10.24 3.06 -27.03
C ALA A 28 -8.76 3.14 -27.45
N ALA A 29 -7.87 2.55 -26.66
CA ALA A 29 -6.44 2.47 -26.97
C ALA A 29 -6.20 1.56 -28.19
N ALA A 30 -5.23 1.93 -29.02
CA ALA A 30 -4.80 1.13 -30.16
C ALA A 30 -4.19 -0.22 -29.68
N PRO A 31 -4.41 -1.33 -30.42
CA PRO A 31 -3.83 -2.63 -30.05
C PRO A 31 -2.31 -2.60 -30.21
N GLY A 32 -1.57 -2.99 -29.16
CA GLY A 32 -0.12 -3.18 -29.18
C GLY A 32 0.72 -2.32 -28.23
N GLN A 33 0.09 -1.51 -27.37
CA GLN A 33 0.81 -0.83 -26.29
C GLN A 33 0.60 -1.55 -24.96
N ASP A 34 1.69 -1.79 -24.23
CA ASP A 34 1.64 -2.23 -22.83
C ASP A 34 0.67 -1.32 -22.06
N SER A 35 -0.36 -1.92 -21.51
CA SER A 35 -1.35 -1.15 -20.73
C SER A 35 -0.88 -1.07 -19.29
N ARG A 36 -0.78 0.16 -18.79
CA ARG A 36 -0.41 0.44 -17.40
C ARG A 36 -1.62 0.98 -16.66
N PHE A 37 -1.83 0.47 -15.47
CA PHE A 37 -2.97 0.85 -14.64
C PHE A 37 -2.53 1.19 -13.23
N LEU A 38 -3.18 2.19 -12.65
CA LEU A 38 -3.11 2.53 -11.25
C LEU A 38 -4.42 2.11 -10.59
N LEU A 39 -4.34 1.29 -9.55
CA LEU A 39 -5.50 0.79 -8.82
C LEU A 39 -5.58 1.43 -7.44
N MET A 40 -6.80 1.76 -7.01
CA MET A 40 -7.11 2.31 -5.70
C MET A 40 -8.31 1.60 -5.10
N GLY A 41 -8.15 1.04 -3.90
CA GLY A 41 -9.26 0.53 -3.10
C GLY A 41 -10.01 1.66 -2.40
N GLY A 42 -11.33 1.57 -2.28
CA GLY A 42 -12.15 2.48 -1.49
C GLY A 42 -12.65 1.82 -0.23
N THR A 43 -12.06 2.10 0.92
CA THR A 43 -12.42 1.45 2.19
C THR A 43 -13.86 1.72 2.57
N ALA A 44 -14.34 2.94 2.42
CA ALA A 44 -15.71 3.30 2.77
C ALA A 44 -16.71 3.04 1.64
N SER A 45 -16.32 3.18 0.37
CA SER A 45 -17.20 2.92 -0.78
C SER A 45 -17.31 1.44 -1.13
N GLY A 46 -16.30 0.63 -0.81
CA GLY A 46 -16.26 -0.80 -1.14
C GLY A 46 -16.01 -1.09 -2.62
N ASP A 47 -15.34 -0.19 -3.30
CA ASP A 47 -15.04 -0.24 -4.73
C ASP A 47 -13.53 -0.27 -4.97
N VAL A 48 -13.12 -0.62 -6.19
CA VAL A 48 -11.75 -0.47 -6.68
C VAL A 48 -11.79 0.43 -7.91
N ALA A 49 -11.10 1.56 -7.85
CA ALA A 49 -10.86 2.39 -9.03
C ALA A 49 -9.72 1.80 -9.84
N VAL A 50 -9.88 1.81 -11.16
CA VAL A 50 -8.85 1.45 -12.12
C VAL A 50 -8.63 2.64 -13.04
N LEU A 51 -7.43 3.21 -13.00
CA LEU A 51 -7.03 4.34 -13.81
C LEU A 51 -5.99 3.87 -14.84
N ARG A 52 -6.18 4.20 -16.10
CA ARG A 52 -5.18 3.98 -17.15
C ARG A 52 -4.11 5.06 -17.07
N ILE A 53 -2.85 4.66 -17.19
CA ILE A 53 -1.71 5.57 -17.27
C ILE A 53 -1.35 5.77 -18.74
N ALA A 54 -1.41 7.02 -19.19
CA ALA A 54 -1.00 7.42 -20.54
C ALA A 54 0.54 7.52 -20.66
N GLY A 55 1.05 7.65 -21.88
CA GLY A 55 2.48 7.77 -22.14
C GLY A 55 3.15 9.02 -21.55
N ASP A 56 2.37 10.06 -21.30
CA ASP A 56 2.78 11.32 -20.67
C ASP A 56 2.61 11.30 -19.13
N GLY A 57 2.21 10.16 -18.55
CA GLY A 57 1.91 10.02 -17.12
C GLY A 57 0.51 10.44 -16.69
N GLY A 58 -0.32 10.94 -17.64
CA GLY A 58 -1.70 11.32 -17.37
C GLY A 58 -2.56 10.13 -16.97
N LEU A 59 -3.52 10.37 -16.06
CA LEU A 59 -4.42 9.34 -15.54
C LEU A 59 -5.83 9.53 -16.11
N SER A 60 -6.51 8.43 -16.43
CA SER A 60 -7.92 8.45 -16.82
C SER A 60 -8.64 7.19 -16.33
N ALA A 61 -9.86 7.33 -15.81
CA ALA A 61 -10.65 6.19 -15.38
C ALA A 61 -10.97 5.27 -16.58
N VAL A 62 -10.83 3.96 -16.40
CA VAL A 62 -11.29 3.00 -17.40
C VAL A 62 -12.82 2.92 -17.38
N ALA A 63 -13.42 2.46 -18.49
CA ALA A 63 -14.87 2.34 -18.59
C ALA A 63 -15.43 1.46 -17.47
N GLY A 64 -16.41 1.97 -16.73
CA GLY A 64 -17.03 1.29 -15.60
C GLY A 64 -16.30 1.43 -14.25
N SER A 65 -15.14 2.09 -14.20
CA SER A 65 -14.46 2.41 -12.94
C SER A 65 -15.22 3.51 -12.16
N PRO A 66 -15.31 3.40 -10.81
CA PRO A 66 -14.81 2.33 -9.96
C PRO A 66 -15.68 1.06 -9.98
N PHE A 67 -15.04 -0.11 -9.84
CA PHE A 67 -15.70 -1.41 -9.86
C PHE A 67 -16.06 -1.88 -8.45
N ARG A 68 -17.26 -2.41 -8.28
CA ARG A 68 -17.71 -2.96 -7.00
C ARG A 68 -16.88 -4.18 -6.62
N ALA A 69 -16.25 -4.14 -5.45
CA ALA A 69 -15.41 -5.24 -4.94
C ALA A 69 -15.98 -5.87 -3.66
N GLY A 70 -16.60 -5.08 -2.78
CA GLY A 70 -17.16 -5.55 -1.52
C GLY A 70 -16.94 -4.55 -0.39
N LEU A 71 -17.37 -4.89 0.84
CA LEU A 71 -17.32 -3.96 1.96
C LEU A 71 -15.88 -3.81 2.51
N GLY A 72 -15.43 -2.57 2.60
CA GLY A 72 -14.18 -2.23 3.29
C GLY A 72 -12.94 -2.70 2.57
N VAL A 73 -12.71 -2.25 1.34
CA VAL A 73 -11.46 -2.52 0.61
C VAL A 73 -10.32 -1.78 1.30
N LEU A 74 -9.41 -2.52 1.95
CA LEU A 74 -8.27 -1.97 2.68
C LEU A 74 -6.93 -2.24 2.01
N SER A 75 -6.85 -3.23 1.12
CA SER A 75 -5.59 -3.56 0.47
C SER A 75 -5.86 -4.16 -0.90
N VAL A 76 -5.02 -3.82 -1.85
CA VAL A 76 -4.96 -4.42 -3.19
C VAL A 76 -3.54 -4.92 -3.40
N ALA A 77 -3.37 -6.21 -3.66
CA ALA A 77 -2.06 -6.83 -3.86
C ALA A 77 -1.92 -7.35 -5.29
N THR A 78 -0.73 -7.21 -5.85
CA THR A 78 -0.34 -7.79 -7.14
C THR A 78 1.13 -8.19 -7.10
N ALA A 79 1.54 -9.17 -7.90
CA ALA A 79 2.93 -9.51 -8.13
C ALA A 79 3.47 -8.79 -9.36
N ASN A 80 4.80 -8.62 -9.43
CA ASN A 80 5.47 -8.00 -10.57
C ASN A 80 5.11 -8.70 -11.88
N GLY A 81 4.69 -7.92 -12.87
CA GLY A 81 4.32 -8.44 -14.19
C GLY A 81 3.03 -9.26 -14.23
N SER A 82 2.29 -9.36 -13.12
CA SER A 82 1.03 -10.08 -13.06
C SER A 82 -0.15 -9.15 -13.36
N ARG A 83 -1.19 -9.72 -13.99
CA ARG A 83 -2.51 -9.08 -14.14
C ARG A 83 -3.48 -9.51 -13.06
N ASN A 84 -3.10 -10.46 -12.22
CA ASN A 84 -3.93 -10.90 -11.12
C ASN A 84 -3.77 -9.92 -9.96
N VAL A 85 -4.90 -9.45 -9.47
CA VAL A 85 -4.98 -8.54 -8.32
C VAL A 85 -5.88 -9.16 -7.26
N TYR A 86 -5.46 -9.05 -6.01
CA TYR A 86 -6.18 -9.60 -4.87
C TYR A 86 -6.62 -8.47 -3.96
N VAL A 87 -7.92 -8.37 -3.76
CA VAL A 87 -8.56 -7.30 -3.03
C VAL A 87 -8.95 -7.79 -1.64
N THR A 88 -8.40 -7.18 -0.61
CA THR A 88 -8.69 -7.49 0.80
C THR A 88 -9.85 -6.63 1.29
N GLN A 89 -10.86 -7.29 1.85
CA GLN A 89 -12.12 -6.69 2.26
C GLN A 89 -12.34 -6.90 3.76
N VAL A 90 -12.10 -5.86 4.59
CA VAL A 90 -12.24 -5.96 6.05
C VAL A 90 -13.69 -6.18 6.48
N GLY A 91 -14.65 -5.57 5.80
CA GLY A 91 -16.07 -5.65 6.17
C GLY A 91 -16.71 -7.01 5.89
N SER A 92 -16.23 -7.74 4.88
CA SER A 92 -16.67 -9.09 4.53
C SER A 92 -15.68 -10.19 4.94
N GLN A 93 -14.55 -9.82 5.53
CA GLN A 93 -13.48 -10.71 5.98
C GLN A 93 -13.07 -11.72 4.90
N ARG A 94 -12.75 -11.20 3.71
CA ARG A 94 -12.35 -12.04 2.60
C ARG A 94 -11.32 -11.37 1.71
N VAL A 95 -10.65 -12.19 0.91
CA VAL A 95 -9.84 -11.77 -0.22
C VAL A 95 -10.49 -12.27 -1.48
N THR A 96 -10.60 -11.42 -2.49
CA THR A 96 -11.14 -11.77 -3.81
C THR A 96 -10.12 -11.46 -4.88
N GLY A 97 -9.79 -12.46 -5.70
CA GLY A 97 -8.89 -12.34 -6.84
C GLY A 97 -9.62 -11.92 -8.11
N TYR A 98 -9.01 -11.02 -8.86
CA TYR A 98 -9.47 -10.57 -10.16
C TYR A 98 -8.33 -10.62 -11.18
N HIS A 99 -8.66 -11.01 -12.40
CA HIS A 99 -7.78 -10.85 -13.55
C HIS A 99 -8.10 -9.53 -14.27
N LEU A 100 -7.09 -8.68 -14.43
CA LEU A 100 -7.24 -7.39 -15.10
C LEU A 100 -7.07 -7.57 -16.61
N GLY A 101 -8.12 -7.26 -17.38
CA GLY A 101 -8.08 -7.28 -18.84
C GLY A 101 -7.17 -6.20 -19.43
N ASN A 102 -6.87 -6.27 -20.73
CA ASN A 102 -6.10 -5.23 -21.44
C ASN A 102 -6.80 -3.86 -21.45
N ASP A 103 -8.11 -3.87 -21.28
CA ASP A 103 -8.95 -2.67 -21.16
C ASP A 103 -8.97 -2.10 -19.73
N GLY A 104 -8.40 -2.84 -18.75
CA GLY A 104 -8.41 -2.50 -17.33
C GLY A 104 -9.64 -3.02 -16.59
N THR A 105 -10.54 -3.76 -17.25
CA THR A 105 -11.72 -4.32 -16.58
C THR A 105 -11.33 -5.51 -15.71
N PRO A 106 -11.62 -5.51 -14.39
CA PRO A 106 -11.37 -6.65 -13.52
C PRO A 106 -12.43 -7.74 -13.75
N ARG A 107 -11.97 -8.99 -13.87
CA ARG A 107 -12.81 -10.19 -14.00
C ARG A 107 -12.50 -11.12 -12.84
N PRO A 108 -13.51 -11.60 -12.08
CA PRO A 108 -13.28 -12.53 -10.97
C PRO A 108 -12.52 -13.77 -11.43
N ILE A 109 -11.54 -14.19 -10.64
CA ILE A 109 -10.79 -15.44 -10.86
C ILE A 109 -11.59 -16.59 -10.25
N PRO A 110 -11.93 -17.65 -11.02
CA PRO A 110 -12.54 -18.85 -10.46
C PRO A 110 -11.63 -19.46 -9.37
N GLY A 111 -12.17 -19.69 -8.17
CA GLY A 111 -11.35 -20.14 -7.03
C GLY A 111 -10.43 -19.08 -6.43
N GLY A 112 -10.50 -17.82 -6.89
CA GLY A 112 -9.70 -16.70 -6.36
C GLY A 112 -10.33 -16.02 -5.14
N GLU A 113 -11.46 -16.51 -4.62
CA GLU A 113 -12.10 -15.95 -3.42
C GLU A 113 -11.91 -16.86 -2.22
N VAL A 114 -11.47 -16.28 -1.09
CA VAL A 114 -11.26 -16.98 0.17
C VAL A 114 -11.80 -16.16 1.34
N ALA A 115 -12.47 -16.84 2.27
CA ALA A 115 -12.85 -16.24 3.55
C ALA A 115 -11.68 -16.36 4.53
N ILE A 116 -11.47 -15.32 5.33
CA ILE A 116 -10.44 -15.26 6.36
C ILE A 116 -11.13 -15.29 7.72
N SER A 117 -10.68 -16.17 8.59
CA SER A 117 -11.18 -16.31 9.96
C SER A 117 -10.20 -15.67 10.96
N GLY A 118 -10.71 -15.43 12.18
CA GLY A 118 -9.86 -15.14 13.34
C GLY A 118 -9.60 -13.65 13.64
N GLY A 119 -10.20 -12.73 12.91
CA GLY A 119 -10.10 -11.30 13.20
C GLY A 119 -10.27 -10.43 11.96
N PRO A 120 -10.30 -9.09 12.11
CA PRO A 120 -10.42 -8.20 10.97
C PRO A 120 -9.19 -8.35 10.05
N VAL A 121 -9.47 -8.66 8.79
CA VAL A 121 -8.46 -8.73 7.73
C VAL A 121 -8.05 -7.31 7.36
N VAL A 122 -6.77 -7.01 7.32
CA VAL A 122 -6.30 -5.63 7.05
C VAL A 122 -5.50 -5.57 5.77
N THR A 123 -4.52 -6.46 5.59
CA THR A 123 -3.58 -6.36 4.47
C THR A 123 -3.31 -7.72 3.85
N SER A 124 -2.97 -7.71 2.58
CA SER A 124 -2.46 -8.88 1.87
C SER A 124 -1.26 -8.50 1.01
N ILE A 125 -0.34 -9.42 0.83
CA ILE A 125 0.85 -9.26 0.01
C ILE A 125 1.18 -10.56 -0.72
N LEU A 126 1.62 -10.47 -1.95
CA LEU A 126 2.18 -11.57 -2.72
C LEU A 126 3.70 -11.64 -2.55
N THR A 127 4.26 -12.84 -2.66
CA THR A 127 5.69 -12.98 -2.96
C THR A 127 5.99 -12.36 -4.32
N PRO A 128 7.22 -11.88 -4.57
CA PRO A 128 7.58 -11.25 -5.85
C PRO A 128 7.35 -12.14 -7.07
N ASP A 129 7.49 -13.46 -6.92
CA ASP A 129 7.20 -14.47 -7.94
C ASP A 129 5.70 -14.78 -8.11
N GLY A 130 4.87 -14.22 -7.23
CA GLY A 130 3.42 -14.40 -7.24
C GLY A 130 2.93 -15.79 -6.80
N SER A 131 3.79 -16.65 -6.27
CA SER A 131 3.44 -18.04 -5.91
C SER A 131 2.70 -18.17 -4.58
N LEU A 132 2.89 -17.23 -3.66
CA LEU A 132 2.27 -17.21 -2.35
C LEU A 132 1.56 -15.89 -2.07
N LEU A 133 0.41 -15.96 -1.41
CA LEU A 133 -0.31 -14.82 -0.86
C LEU A 133 -0.35 -14.94 0.66
N PHE A 134 0.13 -13.90 1.35
CA PHE A 134 0.02 -13.76 2.80
C PHE A 134 -1.06 -12.74 3.14
N VAL A 135 -1.92 -13.08 4.09
CA VAL A 135 -3.04 -12.25 4.52
C VAL A 135 -2.96 -12.03 6.01
N GLY A 136 -2.80 -10.77 6.42
CA GLY A 136 -2.71 -10.35 7.82
C GLY A 136 -4.08 -10.07 8.41
N ALA A 137 -4.35 -10.68 9.57
CA ALA A 137 -5.55 -10.43 10.36
C ALA A 137 -5.18 -9.95 11.77
N GLY A 138 -5.87 -8.90 12.22
CA GLY A 138 -5.77 -8.39 13.60
C GLY A 138 -6.52 -9.28 14.58
N GLY A 139 -6.29 -9.05 15.87
CA GLY A 139 -6.97 -9.79 16.95
C GLY A 139 -6.00 -10.26 18.03
N ALA A 140 -6.51 -11.09 18.91
CA ALA A 140 -5.75 -11.72 20.00
C ALA A 140 -5.87 -13.26 19.89
N PRO A 141 -4.89 -13.94 19.29
CA PRO A 141 -3.65 -13.42 18.73
C PRO A 141 -3.79 -12.84 17.32
N GLY A 142 -2.78 -12.06 16.87
CA GLY A 142 -2.59 -11.68 15.49
C GLY A 142 -2.22 -12.89 14.63
N ARG A 143 -2.68 -12.93 13.37
CA ARG A 143 -2.58 -14.10 12.50
C ARG A 143 -2.14 -13.74 11.09
N LEU A 144 -1.46 -14.69 10.46
CA LEU A 144 -1.13 -14.70 9.05
C LEU A 144 -1.69 -15.97 8.41
N SER A 145 -2.57 -15.81 7.44
CA SER A 145 -3.00 -16.91 6.57
C SER A 145 -2.12 -16.94 5.33
N THR A 146 -1.61 -18.13 4.98
CA THR A 146 -0.80 -18.36 3.78
C THR A 146 -1.60 -19.14 2.77
N PHE A 147 -1.58 -18.70 1.52
CA PHE A 147 -2.24 -19.34 0.39
C PHE A 147 -1.22 -19.59 -0.73
N ALA A 148 -1.31 -20.74 -1.38
CA ALA A 148 -0.68 -20.95 -2.68
C ALA A 148 -1.53 -20.27 -3.75
N VAL A 149 -0.85 -19.66 -4.71
CA VAL A 149 -1.46 -19.04 -5.89
C VAL A 149 -1.16 -19.89 -7.10
N ALA A 150 -2.20 -20.43 -7.72
CA ALA A 150 -2.06 -21.21 -8.94
C ALA A 150 -1.78 -20.31 -10.16
N ALA A 151 -1.33 -20.89 -11.27
CA ALA A 151 -1.03 -20.16 -12.50
C ALA A 151 -2.25 -19.39 -13.06
N ASP A 152 -3.47 -19.88 -12.83
CA ASP A 152 -4.73 -19.20 -13.18
C ASP A 152 -5.17 -18.18 -12.13
N GLY A 153 -4.43 -18.03 -11.02
CA GLY A 153 -4.70 -17.11 -9.93
C GLY A 153 -5.63 -17.66 -8.83
N ALA A 154 -6.05 -18.93 -8.91
CA ALA A 154 -6.85 -19.56 -7.86
C ALA A 154 -6.04 -19.68 -6.57
N LEU A 155 -6.73 -19.53 -5.43
CA LEU A 155 -6.12 -19.55 -4.10
C LEU A 155 -6.38 -20.90 -3.41
N THR A 156 -5.31 -21.50 -2.87
CA THR A 156 -5.40 -22.69 -2.03
C THR A 156 -4.85 -22.40 -0.65
N PHE A 157 -5.66 -22.55 0.39
CA PHE A 157 -5.20 -22.37 1.77
C PHE A 157 -4.12 -23.40 2.11
N LEU A 158 -3.01 -22.93 2.66
CA LEU A 158 -1.91 -23.78 3.12
C LEU A 158 -1.89 -23.88 4.65
N ARG A 159 -1.87 -22.76 5.33
CA ARG A 159 -1.73 -22.71 6.80
C ARG A 159 -2.12 -21.38 7.40
N GLU A 160 -2.28 -21.37 8.70
CA GLU A 160 -2.37 -20.17 9.53
C GLU A 160 -1.20 -20.15 10.53
N THR A 161 -0.57 -19.00 10.69
CA THR A 161 0.53 -18.79 11.64
C THR A 161 0.14 -17.68 12.62
N THR A 162 0.30 -17.95 13.92
CA THR A 162 0.19 -16.93 14.97
C THR A 162 1.45 -16.08 14.96
N VAL A 163 1.33 -14.77 14.86
CA VAL A 163 2.47 -13.86 14.64
C VAL A 163 2.69 -12.85 15.74
N ALA A 164 1.67 -12.52 16.51
CA ALA A 164 1.76 -11.58 17.63
C ALA A 164 0.73 -11.93 18.70
N GLY A 165 0.97 -11.52 19.95
CA GLY A 165 0.01 -11.74 21.04
C GLY A 165 -1.30 -10.99 20.83
N PHE A 166 -1.20 -9.71 20.41
CA PHE A 166 -2.33 -8.87 20.02
C PHE A 166 -1.92 -8.00 18.85
N ALA A 167 -2.70 -7.95 17.80
CA ALA A 167 -2.41 -7.15 16.61
C ALA A 167 -3.55 -6.19 16.28
N VAL A 168 -3.20 -4.93 16.04
CA VAL A 168 -4.10 -3.86 15.60
C VAL A 168 -3.51 -3.25 14.36
N PHE A 169 -4.31 -3.10 13.31
CA PHE A 169 -3.89 -2.62 11.99
C PHE A 169 -2.58 -3.29 11.50
N PRO A 170 -2.57 -4.63 11.40
CA PRO A 170 -1.37 -5.33 10.97
C PRO A 170 -1.05 -5.00 9.51
N MET A 171 0.21 -4.59 9.26
CA MET A 171 0.75 -4.48 7.90
C MET A 171 1.67 -5.65 7.64
N VAL A 172 1.54 -6.26 6.47
CA VAL A 172 2.36 -7.38 6.04
C VAL A 172 3.09 -6.99 4.77
N THR A 173 4.41 -7.18 4.77
CA THR A 173 5.25 -6.94 3.60
C THR A 173 6.23 -8.08 3.42
N VAL A 174 6.66 -8.30 2.17
CA VAL A 174 7.67 -9.29 1.79
C VAL A 174 8.83 -8.54 1.15
N ASP A 175 10.06 -8.94 1.44
CA ASP A 175 11.25 -8.35 0.83
C ASP A 175 11.32 -8.63 -0.68
N PRO A 176 12.10 -7.86 -1.45
CA PRO A 176 12.15 -8.01 -2.91
C PRO A 176 12.61 -9.38 -3.41
N ASP A 177 13.35 -10.13 -2.59
CA ASP A 177 13.83 -11.50 -2.92
C ASP A 177 12.82 -12.59 -2.53
N GLY A 178 11.74 -12.24 -1.83
CA GLY A 178 10.73 -13.20 -1.36
C GLY A 178 11.21 -14.11 -0.22
N ARG A 179 12.31 -13.76 0.44
CA ARG A 179 12.91 -14.57 1.52
C ARG A 179 12.36 -14.28 2.90
N PHE A 180 11.96 -13.03 3.13
CA PHE A 180 11.57 -12.55 4.45
C PHE A 180 10.24 -11.82 4.43
N LEU A 181 9.43 -12.09 5.44
CA LEU A 181 8.18 -11.39 5.69
C LEU A 181 8.32 -10.52 6.93
N ARG A 182 7.78 -9.29 6.86
CA ARG A 182 7.64 -8.39 8.01
C ARG A 182 6.17 -8.21 8.33
N PHE A 183 5.89 -8.28 9.63
CA PHE A 183 4.58 -8.01 10.18
C PHE A 183 4.72 -6.87 11.20
N THR A 184 4.06 -5.76 10.95
CA THR A 184 4.00 -4.64 11.89
C THR A 184 2.64 -4.58 12.56
N SER A 185 2.58 -4.07 13.78
CA SER A 185 1.34 -3.89 14.51
C SER A 185 1.35 -2.61 15.32
N ALA A 186 0.24 -1.89 15.30
CA ALA A 186 0.04 -0.71 16.13
C ALA A 186 -0.03 -1.04 17.63
N ALA A 187 -0.35 -2.29 17.98
CA ALA A 187 -0.57 -2.70 19.36
C ALA A 187 0.71 -2.74 20.18
N ASP A 188 1.82 -3.20 19.59
CA ASP A 188 3.11 -3.35 20.25
C ASP A 188 4.19 -2.41 19.70
N SER A 189 3.87 -1.67 18.64
CA SER A 189 4.80 -0.74 17.98
C SER A 189 6.08 -1.42 17.50
N ALA A 190 5.98 -2.67 17.04
CA ALA A 190 7.11 -3.52 16.73
C ALA A 190 7.04 -4.08 15.30
N ILE A 191 8.20 -4.54 14.82
CA ILE A 191 8.36 -5.23 13.55
C ILE A 191 8.74 -6.68 13.87
N HIS A 192 7.84 -7.61 13.59
CA HIS A 192 8.08 -9.04 13.66
C HIS A 192 8.62 -9.53 12.32
N SER A 193 9.70 -10.31 12.36
CA SER A 193 10.40 -10.78 11.16
C SER A 193 10.36 -12.30 11.06
N TYR A 194 10.09 -12.80 9.87
CA TYR A 194 9.98 -14.23 9.58
C TYR A 194 10.75 -14.58 8.31
N ALA A 195 11.43 -15.73 8.32
CA ALA A 195 11.89 -16.36 7.09
C ALA A 195 10.73 -17.10 6.41
N ILE A 196 10.66 -17.02 5.09
CA ILE A 196 9.66 -17.70 4.26
C ILE A 196 10.29 -18.99 3.72
N GLY A 197 9.72 -20.14 4.09
CA GLY A 197 10.09 -21.44 3.52
C GLY A 197 9.44 -21.69 2.16
N ALA A 198 9.95 -22.68 1.41
CA ALA A 198 9.49 -22.99 0.06
C ALA A 198 7.99 -23.34 -0.05
N GLY A 199 7.38 -23.87 1.02
CA GLY A 199 5.95 -24.13 1.11
C GLY A 199 5.17 -23.03 1.82
N GLY A 200 5.75 -21.83 2.02
CA GLY A 200 5.13 -20.73 2.72
C GLY A 200 5.13 -20.86 4.23
N GLU A 201 5.99 -21.73 4.79
CA GLU A 201 6.24 -21.79 6.23
C GLU A 201 6.88 -20.50 6.70
N LEU A 202 6.43 -20.00 7.87
CA LEU A 202 7.01 -18.82 8.50
C LEU A 202 7.80 -19.24 9.75
N THR A 203 9.09 -18.96 9.72
CA THR A 203 10.00 -19.20 10.85
C THR A 203 10.42 -17.85 11.45
N SER A 204 10.11 -17.62 12.74
CA SER A 204 10.49 -16.37 13.40
C SER A 204 12.02 -16.20 13.40
N LEU A 205 12.47 -14.96 13.13
CA LEU A 205 13.88 -14.58 13.16
C LEU A 205 14.36 -14.08 14.53
N GLY A 206 13.56 -14.28 15.57
CA GLY A 206 13.85 -13.89 16.94
C GLY A 206 12.89 -12.84 17.47
N ASP A 207 13.33 -12.09 18.49
CA ASP A 207 12.51 -11.06 19.12
C ASP A 207 12.20 -9.93 18.13
N PRO A 208 10.96 -9.35 18.20
CA PRO A 208 10.61 -8.23 17.35
C PRO A 208 11.47 -7.00 17.67
N VAL A 209 11.76 -6.20 16.64
CA VAL A 209 12.50 -4.94 16.83
C VAL A 209 11.53 -3.78 16.99
N PRO A 210 11.85 -2.73 17.78
CA PRO A 210 11.01 -1.54 17.86
C PRO A 210 10.87 -0.87 16.51
N GLY A 211 9.63 -0.74 16.01
CA GLY A 211 9.32 -0.09 14.74
C GLY A 211 9.08 1.42 14.86
N GLY A 212 8.72 1.87 16.07
CA GLY A 212 8.24 3.23 16.34
C GLY A 212 6.73 3.26 16.60
N ARG A 213 6.17 4.45 16.85
CA ARG A 213 4.74 4.58 17.19
C ARG A 213 3.86 4.45 15.96
N LEU A 214 3.03 3.44 15.90
CA LEU A 214 2.15 3.06 14.79
C LEU A 214 2.96 2.84 13.50
N PRO A 215 3.74 1.74 13.43
CA PRO A 215 4.55 1.44 12.25
C PRO A 215 3.67 0.91 11.11
N VAL A 216 3.76 1.53 9.93
CA VAL A 216 2.91 1.23 8.77
C VAL A 216 3.72 1.20 7.47
N ASN A 217 3.22 0.47 6.49
CA ASN A 217 3.62 0.44 5.08
C ASN A 217 5.14 0.49 4.84
N PRO A 218 5.89 -0.54 5.26
CA PRO A 218 7.32 -0.63 4.98
C PRO A 218 7.65 -0.58 3.49
N GLY A 219 8.68 0.20 3.11
CA GLY A 219 9.25 0.25 1.76
C GLY A 219 10.68 -0.26 1.74
N TYR A 220 11.01 -1.10 0.75
CA TYR A 220 12.32 -1.74 0.62
C TYR A 220 13.14 -1.11 -0.49
N THR A 221 14.48 -1.08 -0.35
CA THR A 221 15.35 -0.91 -1.50
C THR A 221 15.28 -2.15 -2.40
N PRO A 222 15.33 -1.98 -3.74
CA PRO A 222 15.18 -3.12 -4.67
C PRO A 222 16.24 -4.21 -4.52
N ASP A 223 17.41 -3.87 -3.99
CA ASP A 223 18.50 -4.80 -3.66
C ASP A 223 18.28 -5.58 -2.35
N GLY A 224 17.19 -5.31 -1.65
CA GLY A 224 16.83 -5.95 -0.38
C GLY A 224 17.73 -5.60 0.82
N ARG A 225 18.62 -4.60 0.68
CA ARG A 225 19.56 -4.23 1.75
C ARG A 225 18.93 -3.40 2.86
N PHE A 226 17.93 -2.58 2.55
CA PHE A 226 17.33 -1.66 3.50
C PHE A 226 15.80 -1.71 3.45
N VAL A 227 15.18 -1.41 4.60
CA VAL A 227 13.74 -1.19 4.73
C VAL A 227 13.48 0.07 5.56
N TYR A 228 12.50 0.87 5.11
CA TYR A 228 12.04 2.09 5.76
C TYR A 228 10.60 1.95 6.19
N VAL A 229 10.32 2.24 7.46
CA VAL A 229 9.00 2.04 8.08
C VAL A 229 8.49 3.38 8.59
N SER A 230 7.39 3.84 8.04
CA SER A 230 6.72 5.06 8.49
C SER A 230 6.06 4.86 9.85
N ASN A 231 6.26 5.80 10.77
CA ASN A 231 5.70 5.79 12.12
C ASN A 231 4.69 6.93 12.25
N GLU A 232 3.43 6.65 11.96
CA GLU A 232 2.38 7.69 11.85
C GLU A 232 2.29 8.60 13.06
N GLN A 233 2.26 8.01 14.25
CA GLN A 233 2.17 8.79 15.49
C GLN A 233 3.54 9.22 16.03
N GLY A 234 4.62 8.80 15.37
CA GLY A 234 5.99 9.19 15.68
C GLY A 234 6.46 10.42 14.91
N SER A 235 5.79 10.78 13.80
CA SER A 235 6.24 11.80 12.84
C SER A 235 7.69 11.57 12.41
N ASN A 236 8.03 10.31 12.13
CA ASN A 236 9.35 9.90 11.70
C ASN A 236 9.31 8.60 10.89
N VAL A 237 10.42 8.27 10.28
CA VAL A 237 10.63 7.00 9.55
C VAL A 237 11.79 6.27 10.19
N SER A 238 11.58 5.01 10.56
CA SER A 238 12.64 4.12 11.01
C SER A 238 13.29 3.45 9.81
N GLY A 239 14.61 3.56 9.66
CA GLY A 239 15.40 2.85 8.66
C GLY A 239 16.16 1.70 9.28
N PHE A 240 16.19 0.55 8.58
CA PHE A 240 16.92 -0.64 9.00
C PHE A 240 17.71 -1.23 7.85
N ALA A 241 18.93 -1.68 8.14
CA ALA A 241 19.67 -2.61 7.29
C ALA A 241 19.14 -4.04 7.54
N ILE A 242 19.06 -4.82 6.46
CA ILE A 242 18.60 -6.20 6.47
C ILE A 242 19.84 -7.09 6.32
N GLY A 243 20.14 -7.89 7.34
CA GLY A 243 21.23 -8.86 7.28
C GLY A 243 20.90 -10.06 6.38
N ASP A 244 21.91 -10.83 6.00
CA ASP A 244 21.76 -12.06 5.21
C ASP A 244 20.83 -13.08 5.88
N ASP A 245 20.75 -13.03 7.20
CA ASP A 245 19.85 -13.83 8.05
C ASP A 245 18.45 -13.19 8.20
N GLY A 246 18.21 -12.06 7.58
CA GLY A 246 16.94 -11.33 7.60
C GLY A 246 16.73 -10.48 8.85
N ARG A 247 17.69 -10.40 9.78
CA ARG A 247 17.58 -9.55 10.97
C ARG A 247 17.73 -8.09 10.61
N LEU A 248 17.03 -7.24 11.38
CA LEU A 248 17.01 -5.81 11.19
C LEU A 248 17.99 -5.12 12.15
N THR A 249 18.83 -4.23 11.62
CA THR A 249 19.71 -3.35 12.39
C THR A 249 19.42 -1.89 11.99
N PRO A 250 19.19 -0.96 12.93
CA PRO A 250 18.92 0.43 12.60
C PRO A 250 20.03 1.03 11.73
N THR A 251 19.65 1.77 10.68
CA THR A 251 20.60 2.54 9.86
C THR A 251 21.12 3.75 10.62
N PRO A 252 22.30 4.31 10.25
CA PRO A 252 22.86 5.47 10.94
C PRO A 252 21.88 6.66 10.92
N GLY A 253 21.63 7.24 12.08
CA GLY A 253 20.69 8.37 12.23
C GLY A 253 19.21 8.02 12.31
N SER A 254 18.83 6.74 12.19
CA SER A 254 17.45 6.28 12.38
C SER A 254 16.99 6.49 13.84
N PRO A 255 15.72 6.93 14.08
CA PRO A 255 14.70 7.31 13.11
C PRO A 255 14.88 8.72 12.54
N TYR A 256 14.46 8.93 11.30
CA TYR A 256 14.54 10.20 10.57
C TYR A 256 13.27 11.01 10.73
N ALA A 257 13.40 12.29 11.08
CA ALA A 257 12.25 13.18 11.25
C ALA A 257 11.53 13.43 9.92
N THR A 258 10.20 13.41 9.96
CA THR A 258 9.30 13.79 8.87
C THR A 258 8.29 14.81 9.37
N GLY A 259 7.39 15.28 8.50
CA GLY A 259 6.17 15.97 8.92
C GLY A 259 5.16 15.04 9.59
N GLY A 260 3.97 15.56 9.82
CA GLY A 260 2.95 14.87 10.59
C GLY A 260 2.33 13.67 9.85
N MET A 261 2.22 12.54 10.53
CA MET A 261 1.59 11.30 10.07
C MET A 261 2.18 10.77 8.75
N PRO A 262 3.47 10.37 8.73
CA PRO A 262 4.02 9.66 7.58
C PRO A 262 3.30 8.31 7.44
N HIS A 263 2.89 7.92 6.20
CA HIS A 263 2.00 6.76 6.05
C HIS A 263 2.54 5.64 5.16
N ALA A 264 3.53 5.91 4.30
CA ALA A 264 4.16 4.92 3.42
C ALA A 264 5.63 5.25 3.17
N ALA A 265 6.34 4.36 2.50
CA ALA A 265 7.67 4.59 1.97
C ALA A 265 7.74 4.01 0.55
N GLU A 266 7.90 4.86 -0.46
CA GLU A 266 8.08 4.47 -1.85
C GLU A 266 9.53 4.71 -2.26
N VAL A 267 10.25 3.64 -2.54
CA VAL A 267 11.67 3.67 -2.91
C VAL A 267 11.82 3.62 -4.43
N THR A 268 12.76 4.39 -4.99
CA THR A 268 13.07 4.37 -6.42
C THR A 268 13.71 3.05 -6.86
N ALA A 269 13.59 2.69 -8.15
CA ALA A 269 14.13 1.45 -8.70
C ALA A 269 15.66 1.36 -8.62
N ASP A 270 16.36 2.50 -8.55
CA ASP A 270 17.81 2.55 -8.32
C ASP A 270 18.19 2.40 -6.82
N GLY A 271 17.21 2.34 -5.92
CA GLY A 271 17.41 2.23 -4.48
C GLY A 271 18.02 3.47 -3.81
N ARG A 272 18.07 4.62 -4.50
CA ARG A 272 18.80 5.80 -4.04
C ARG A 272 17.92 6.89 -3.43
N ARG A 273 16.60 6.78 -3.53
CA ARG A 273 15.66 7.78 -3.02
C ARG A 273 14.44 7.11 -2.41
N VAL A 274 13.83 7.79 -1.47
CA VAL A 274 12.55 7.37 -0.88
C VAL A 274 11.63 8.58 -0.73
N TYR A 275 10.35 8.38 -1.05
CA TYR A 275 9.29 9.38 -0.91
C TYR A 275 8.29 8.93 0.14
N ILE A 276 8.00 9.82 1.08
CA ILE A 276 7.16 9.58 2.26
C ILE A 276 5.99 10.56 2.23
N PRO A 277 4.75 10.11 2.02
CA PRO A 277 3.58 10.97 2.14
C PRO A 277 3.34 11.34 3.60
N GLU A 278 3.02 12.60 3.85
CA GLU A 278 2.78 13.19 5.16
C GLU A 278 1.33 13.65 5.27
N VAL A 279 0.46 12.79 5.79
CA VAL A 279 -1.00 13.02 5.82
C VAL A 279 -1.35 14.34 6.49
N ALA A 280 -0.88 14.55 7.71
CA ALA A 280 -1.13 15.80 8.45
C ALA A 280 -0.21 16.95 8.03
N GLY A 281 0.87 16.66 7.32
CA GLY A 281 1.78 17.66 6.76
C GLY A 281 1.30 18.27 5.44
N ALA A 282 0.31 17.66 4.79
CA ALA A 282 -0.16 17.99 3.44
C ALA A 282 1.02 18.10 2.45
N ALA A 283 1.94 17.14 2.50
CA ALA A 283 3.19 17.16 1.76
C ALA A 283 3.70 15.74 1.44
N VAL A 284 4.73 15.66 0.63
CA VAL A 284 5.55 14.45 0.44
C VAL A 284 6.98 14.81 0.81
N ALA A 285 7.55 14.13 1.80
CA ALA A 285 8.97 14.23 2.10
C ALA A 285 9.76 13.35 1.12
N GLY A 286 10.87 13.87 0.62
CA GLY A 286 11.82 13.13 -0.21
C GLY A 286 13.18 13.07 0.48
N PHE A 287 13.79 11.89 0.45
CA PHE A 287 15.14 11.67 0.99
C PHE A 287 16.01 10.93 -0.03
N SER A 288 17.29 11.23 -0.04
CA SER A 288 18.32 10.38 -0.63
C SER A 288 18.70 9.27 0.36
N ILE A 289 19.04 8.10 -0.18
CA ILE A 289 19.50 6.92 0.56
C ILE A 289 21.00 6.79 0.34
N GLY A 290 21.78 6.84 1.41
CA GLY A 290 23.22 6.61 1.39
C GLY A 290 23.59 5.13 1.22
N ASP A 291 24.84 4.82 0.92
CA ASP A 291 25.33 3.44 0.77
C ASP A 291 25.22 2.62 2.07
N ASP A 292 25.12 3.29 3.20
CA ASP A 292 24.88 2.73 4.54
C ASP A 292 23.40 2.73 4.95
N GLY A 293 22.51 3.18 4.06
CA GLY A 293 21.07 3.29 4.30
C GLY A 293 20.63 4.53 5.07
N ALA A 294 21.55 5.45 5.40
CA ALA A 294 21.19 6.71 6.05
C ALA A 294 20.36 7.60 5.12
N LEU A 295 19.34 8.27 5.67
CA LEU A 295 18.50 9.19 4.91
C LEU A 295 18.98 10.65 5.07
N SER A 296 19.03 11.37 3.95
CA SER A 296 19.26 12.82 3.91
C SER A 296 18.17 13.50 3.09
N PRO A 297 17.59 14.64 3.54
CA PRO A 297 16.53 15.30 2.80
C PRO A 297 16.97 15.71 1.39
N LEU A 298 16.11 15.49 0.40
CA LEU A 298 16.30 15.99 -0.96
C LEU A 298 16.12 17.51 -1.03
N PRO A 299 16.71 18.19 -2.05
CA PRO A 299 16.54 19.62 -2.24
C PRO A 299 15.05 20.02 -2.29
N GLY A 300 14.65 20.98 -1.47
CA GLY A 300 13.27 21.48 -1.40
C GLY A 300 12.27 20.57 -0.68
N SER A 301 12.69 19.43 -0.15
CA SER A 301 11.83 18.57 0.70
C SER A 301 11.45 19.27 2.01
N PRO A 302 10.19 19.11 2.50
CA PRO A 302 9.07 18.39 1.90
C PRO A 302 8.33 19.19 0.81
N TYR A 303 7.76 18.47 -0.16
CA TYR A 303 7.05 19.03 -1.31
C TYR A 303 5.56 19.14 -1.03
N ARG A 304 5.00 20.35 -1.09
CA ARG A 304 3.59 20.58 -0.75
C ARG A 304 2.63 19.97 -1.77
N ALA A 305 1.67 19.21 -1.26
CA ALA A 305 0.49 18.78 -2.01
C ALA A 305 -0.48 19.96 -2.24
N PRO A 306 -1.50 19.82 -3.10
CA PRO A 306 -2.56 20.82 -3.25
C PRO A 306 -3.22 21.16 -1.89
N ASP A 307 -3.67 22.40 -1.74
CA ASP A 307 -4.32 22.87 -0.51
C ASP A 307 -5.55 22.01 -0.17
N GLY A 308 -5.64 21.62 1.09
CA GLY A 308 -6.71 20.75 1.59
C GLY A 308 -6.52 19.26 1.28
N SER A 309 -5.35 18.87 0.75
CA SER A 309 -5.00 17.46 0.54
C SER A 309 -4.47 16.80 1.80
N PHE A 310 -4.70 15.49 1.90
CA PHE A 310 -4.18 14.60 2.93
C PHE A 310 -3.45 13.42 2.26
N PRO A 311 -2.21 13.61 1.79
CA PRO A 311 -1.43 12.60 1.10
C PRO A 311 -1.24 11.36 1.98
N GLY A 312 -1.91 10.25 1.65
CA GLY A 312 -1.83 9.01 2.43
C GLY A 312 -0.85 8.02 1.83
N LEU A 313 -0.90 7.83 0.52
CA LEU A 313 -0.08 6.86 -0.18
C LEU A 313 0.51 7.46 -1.46
N VAL A 314 1.63 6.92 -1.87
CA VAL A 314 2.34 7.35 -3.08
C VAL A 314 2.77 6.14 -3.90
N LYS A 315 2.89 6.33 -5.22
CA LYS A 315 3.42 5.33 -6.14
C LYS A 315 4.20 5.98 -7.27
N LEU A 316 5.44 5.56 -7.48
CA LEU A 316 6.22 5.96 -8.65
C LEU A 316 5.67 5.30 -9.91
N ALA A 317 5.62 6.04 -11.01
CA ALA A 317 5.42 5.45 -12.33
C ALA A 317 6.62 4.58 -12.73
N ASP A 318 6.43 3.63 -13.66
CA ASP A 318 7.50 2.73 -14.11
C ASP A 318 8.74 3.46 -14.66
N ASP A 319 8.53 4.63 -15.26
CA ASP A 319 9.59 5.46 -15.83
C ASP A 319 10.22 6.43 -14.81
N GLU A 320 9.70 6.39 -13.58
CA GLU A 320 10.10 7.24 -12.45
C GLU A 320 10.10 8.75 -12.73
N ARG A 321 9.43 9.18 -13.80
CA ARG A 321 9.25 10.62 -14.10
C ARG A 321 8.05 11.23 -13.40
N HIS A 322 7.16 10.39 -12.86
CA HIS A 322 5.97 10.83 -12.17
C HIS A 322 5.81 10.08 -10.86
N LEU A 323 5.38 10.81 -9.82
CA LEU A 323 4.94 10.25 -8.55
C LEU A 323 3.43 10.52 -8.41
N TYR A 324 2.65 9.45 -8.30
CA TYR A 324 1.22 9.52 -8.03
C TYR A 324 0.98 9.58 -6.54
N VAL A 325 0.27 10.59 -6.09
CA VAL A 325 -0.02 10.87 -4.68
C VAL A 325 -1.50 10.74 -4.45
N ALA A 326 -1.89 9.77 -3.65
CA ALA A 326 -3.27 9.55 -3.27
C ALA A 326 -3.67 10.44 -2.10
N ASP A 327 -4.70 11.22 -2.29
CA ASP A 327 -5.34 12.04 -1.27
C ASP A 327 -6.44 11.22 -0.57
N CYS A 328 -6.12 10.64 0.59
CA CYS A 328 -6.98 9.65 1.25
C CYS A 328 -8.20 10.23 1.94
N LEU A 329 -8.17 11.51 2.34
CA LEU A 329 -9.22 12.18 3.12
C LEU A 329 -9.59 13.55 2.55
N PRO A 330 -9.89 13.67 1.24
CA PRO A 330 -10.15 14.98 0.67
C PRO A 330 -11.44 15.60 1.23
N ALA A 331 -11.46 16.91 1.29
CA ALA A 331 -12.67 17.68 1.64
C ALA A 331 -13.88 17.38 0.71
N THR A 332 -13.62 16.78 -0.45
CA THR A 332 -14.61 16.38 -1.45
C THR A 332 -15.22 14.99 -1.24
N LEU A 333 -14.86 14.27 -0.17
CA LEU A 333 -15.28 12.91 0.18
C LEU A 333 -14.73 11.79 -0.73
N THR A 334 -14.40 12.06 -2.00
CA THR A 334 -13.83 11.07 -2.91
C THR A 334 -12.32 11.23 -2.99
N THR A 335 -11.61 10.11 -3.03
CA THR A 335 -10.15 10.05 -3.15
C THR A 335 -9.70 10.64 -4.49
N LYS A 336 -8.72 11.54 -4.45
CA LYS A 336 -8.07 12.10 -5.63
C LYS A 336 -6.65 11.60 -5.76
N VAL A 337 -6.19 11.44 -6.98
CA VAL A 337 -4.78 11.19 -7.28
C VAL A 337 -4.20 12.46 -7.91
N HIS A 338 -3.15 12.96 -7.28
CA HIS A 338 -2.35 14.08 -7.78
C HIS A 338 -1.08 13.56 -8.41
N THR A 339 -0.62 14.18 -9.49
CA THR A 339 0.64 13.82 -10.13
C THR A 339 1.70 14.86 -9.80
N PHE A 340 2.88 14.39 -9.42
CA PHE A 340 4.10 15.20 -9.30
C PHE A 340 5.11 14.76 -10.35
N ASP A 341 5.80 15.72 -10.93
CA ASP A 341 6.93 15.47 -11.80
C ASP A 341 8.19 15.25 -10.95
N VAL A 342 8.97 14.23 -11.29
CA VAL A 342 10.22 13.87 -10.60
C VAL A 342 11.39 14.37 -11.43
N ALA A 343 12.17 15.30 -10.89
CA ALA A 343 13.36 15.81 -11.54
C ALA A 343 14.56 14.84 -11.43
N ALA A 344 15.61 15.06 -12.21
CA ALA A 344 16.80 14.21 -12.23
C ALA A 344 17.51 14.12 -10.86
N ASP A 345 17.44 15.18 -10.05
CA ASP A 345 17.98 15.20 -8.68
C ASP A 345 17.02 14.58 -7.64
N GLY A 346 15.83 14.14 -8.08
CA GLY A 346 14.79 13.55 -7.25
C GLY A 346 13.85 14.57 -6.59
N SER A 347 14.06 15.86 -6.81
CA SER A 347 13.12 16.88 -6.33
C SER A 347 11.76 16.72 -7.02
N LEU A 348 10.69 17.02 -6.28
CA LEU A 348 9.32 16.94 -6.80
C LEU A 348 8.78 18.32 -7.11
N SER A 349 8.04 18.44 -8.21
CA SER A 349 7.20 19.58 -8.52
C SER A 349 5.80 19.12 -8.88
N ARG A 350 4.79 19.96 -8.58
CA ARG A 350 3.41 19.63 -9.00
C ARG A 350 3.35 19.60 -10.52
N SER A 351 2.86 18.49 -11.05
CA SER A 351 2.67 18.35 -12.49
C SER A 351 1.58 19.29 -13.01
N ALA A 352 1.69 19.67 -14.27
CA ALA A 352 0.62 20.37 -15.02
C ALA A 352 -0.56 19.42 -15.35
N LEU A 353 -0.37 18.09 -15.18
CA LEU A 353 -1.42 17.11 -15.38
C LEU A 353 -2.55 17.31 -14.36
N PRO A 354 -3.83 17.15 -14.78
CA PRO A 354 -4.95 17.33 -13.86
C PRO A 354 -4.98 16.23 -12.80
N SER A 355 -5.39 16.61 -11.60
CA SER A 355 -5.73 15.63 -10.56
C SER A 355 -6.98 14.85 -10.99
N VAL A 356 -6.98 13.53 -10.71
CA VAL A 356 -8.06 12.64 -11.10
C VAL A 356 -8.86 12.20 -9.88
N ASP A 357 -10.18 12.37 -9.92
CA ASP A 357 -11.10 11.82 -8.94
C ASP A 357 -11.31 10.34 -9.23
N THR A 358 -11.10 9.48 -8.26
CA THR A 358 -11.21 8.04 -8.41
C THR A 358 -12.65 7.53 -8.26
N GLY A 359 -13.54 8.35 -7.69
CA GLY A 359 -14.88 7.96 -7.29
C GLY A 359 -14.93 7.06 -6.05
N THR A 360 -13.78 6.64 -5.49
CA THR A 360 -13.71 5.85 -4.24
C THR A 360 -13.68 6.75 -3.01
N ILE A 361 -14.08 6.23 -1.86
CA ILE A 361 -14.07 6.96 -0.59
C ILE A 361 -13.09 6.30 0.37
N PHE A 362 -12.21 7.07 1.00
CA PHE A 362 -11.08 6.60 1.79
C PHE A 362 -10.22 5.64 0.99
N GLY A 363 -9.47 6.20 0.03
CA GLY A 363 -8.64 5.41 -0.87
C GLY A 363 -7.47 4.74 -0.17
N ASP A 364 -7.32 3.44 -0.39
CA ASP A 364 -6.15 2.66 -0.09
C ASP A 364 -5.48 2.19 -1.39
N GLY A 365 -4.20 2.19 -1.46
CA GLY A 365 -3.38 2.16 -2.67
C GLY A 365 -2.74 3.54 -2.89
N PRO A 366 -2.05 3.90 -3.94
CA PRO A 366 -2.13 3.31 -5.28
C PRO A 366 -1.20 2.11 -5.51
N ILE A 367 -1.66 1.19 -6.32
CA ILE A 367 -0.86 0.05 -6.80
C ILE A 367 -0.72 0.12 -8.31
N LEU A 368 0.50 -0.07 -8.80
CA LEU A 368 0.79 -0.11 -10.22
C LEU A 368 0.62 -1.54 -10.76
N VAL A 369 -0.14 -1.68 -11.84
CA VAL A 369 -0.28 -2.92 -12.60
C VAL A 369 0.15 -2.66 -14.03
N LYS A 370 1.17 -3.41 -14.47
CA LYS A 370 1.65 -3.39 -15.85
C LYS A 370 1.18 -4.66 -16.54
N THR A 371 0.52 -4.51 -17.67
CA THR A 371 0.15 -5.64 -18.52
C THR A 371 1.19 -5.81 -19.60
N PRO A 372 1.64 -7.05 -19.87
CA PRO A 372 2.55 -7.33 -20.96
C PRO A 372 1.99 -6.97 -22.30
#